data_a704f6d89957edb815146cda70ba00f9
#
_entry.id   a704f6d89957edb815146cda70ba00f9
#
_cell.length_a   1.000
_cell.length_b   1.000
_cell.length_c   1.000
_cell.angle_alpha   90.00
_cell.angle_beta   90.00
_cell.angle_gamma   90.00
#
_symmetry.space_group_name_H-M   'P 1'
#
loop_
_entity.id
_entity.type
_entity.pdbx_description
1 polymer ?
#
loop_
_entity_poly.entity_id
_entity_poly.type
_entity_poly.pdbx_seq_one_letter_code
_entity_poly.pdbx_strand_id
1 'polypeptide(L)'
;MTWAVALAVALLTFVAFYPAVNGEFVNFDDMPNFVYNEQNLRLFEKPDGTPGLNVESLKWMFTAYHVGVYTPVSWLTVAVDIWLAGNLTSRQVHLTNVTLHSVNALLFFFILLSLFAIAGRGRSGNRLPLIACAFGALVFALHPLRVEIVAWASARNNLVGAFFAFLSVLAYLQAYRGESERIGWHALALLLYAVALLAKAYVLPLPLVLLLLDWYPLRRFERAPKGVVGRILIEKVVWLGVGLYLALGFMKTLNAALGMPKLISVSDPDLFQDIRPSIAVYSLWFSVMKSFLPLNLVAYVPVPREVSLFSPIFLPAYVLAIAGTIAALVLRKRAPWFTVSWFAMVFLLAPVSGIVPLGTYLAADRY
;
A
#
# COMPACT_ATOMS: atom_id res chain seq x y z
N MET A 1 -8.48 -13.15 24.87
CA MET A 1 -9.57 -12.35 24.24
C MET A 1 -9.08 -11.57 23.01
N THR A 2 -8.02 -10.77 23.08
CA THR A 2 -7.51 -9.95 21.96
C THR A 2 -7.18 -10.78 20.71
N TRP A 3 -6.44 -11.88 20.86
CA TRP A 3 -6.12 -12.78 19.76
C TRP A 3 -7.36 -13.46 19.15
N ALA A 4 -8.34 -13.82 19.98
CA ALA A 4 -9.60 -14.39 19.47
C ALA A 4 -10.37 -13.39 18.60
N VAL A 5 -10.39 -12.11 18.97
CA VAL A 5 -11.00 -11.03 18.17
C VAL A 5 -10.21 -10.81 16.86
N ALA A 6 -8.87 -10.78 16.93
CA ALA A 6 -8.01 -10.63 15.75
C ALA A 6 -8.23 -11.78 14.75
N LEU A 7 -8.27 -13.02 15.24
CA LEU A 7 -8.55 -14.20 14.42
C LEU A 7 -9.97 -14.18 13.84
N ALA A 8 -10.95 -13.70 14.62
CA ALA A 8 -12.32 -13.53 14.10
C ALA A 8 -12.38 -12.50 12.96
N VAL A 9 -11.67 -11.38 13.07
CA VAL A 9 -11.55 -10.38 11.98
C VAL A 9 -10.94 -11.04 10.73
N ALA A 10 -9.83 -11.78 10.88
CA ALA A 10 -9.20 -12.47 9.75
C ALA A 10 -10.12 -13.51 9.13
N LEU A 11 -10.79 -14.33 9.95
CA LEU A 11 -11.71 -15.38 9.47
C LEU A 11 -12.92 -14.79 8.75
N LEU A 12 -13.55 -13.75 9.28
CA LEU A 12 -14.66 -13.06 8.64
C LEU A 12 -14.23 -12.46 7.29
N THR A 13 -13.03 -11.89 7.23
CA THR A 13 -12.45 -11.38 5.98
C THR A 13 -12.24 -12.50 4.97
N PHE A 14 -11.66 -13.62 5.41
CA PHE A 14 -11.42 -14.78 4.56
C PHE A 14 -12.73 -15.35 3.99
N VAL A 15 -13.73 -15.54 4.83
CA VAL A 15 -15.04 -16.06 4.42
C VAL A 15 -15.74 -15.12 3.44
N ALA A 16 -15.67 -13.80 3.68
CA ALA A 16 -16.31 -12.82 2.81
C ALA A 16 -15.69 -12.79 1.39
N PHE A 17 -14.36 -13.00 1.29
CA PHE A 17 -13.65 -13.02 0.01
C PHE A 17 -13.43 -14.42 -0.56
N TYR A 18 -13.85 -15.48 0.13
CA TYR A 18 -13.69 -16.86 -0.34
C TYR A 18 -14.28 -17.12 -1.75
N PRO A 19 -15.39 -16.51 -2.15
CA PRO A 19 -15.90 -16.66 -3.52
C PRO A 19 -14.88 -16.31 -4.61
N ALA A 20 -13.96 -15.35 -4.36
CA ALA A 20 -12.90 -14.98 -5.28
C ALA A 20 -11.92 -16.13 -5.59
N VAL A 21 -11.80 -17.12 -4.69
CA VAL A 21 -10.90 -18.28 -4.87
C VAL A 21 -11.30 -19.14 -6.08
N ASN A 22 -12.56 -19.07 -6.49
CA ASN A 22 -13.04 -19.79 -7.67
C ASN A 22 -13.00 -18.93 -8.95
N GLY A 23 -12.42 -17.71 -8.88
CA GLY A 23 -12.22 -16.85 -10.03
C GLY A 23 -11.20 -17.41 -11.01
N GLU A 24 -11.36 -17.10 -12.28
CA GLU A 24 -10.38 -17.36 -13.31
C GLU A 24 -9.47 -16.13 -13.54
N PHE A 25 -8.38 -16.31 -14.29
CA PHE A 25 -7.55 -15.19 -14.72
C PHE A 25 -8.35 -14.30 -15.68
N VAL A 26 -8.36 -13.00 -15.42
CA VAL A 26 -9.08 -12.03 -16.25
C VAL A 26 -8.21 -11.59 -17.44
N ASN A 27 -8.88 -11.31 -18.57
CA ASN A 27 -8.20 -10.83 -19.79
C ASN A 27 -7.74 -9.37 -19.64
N PHE A 28 -6.79 -9.18 -18.75
CA PHE A 28 -6.10 -7.93 -18.46
C PHE A 28 -4.66 -8.28 -18.10
N ASP A 29 -4.05 -7.66 -17.06
CA ASP A 29 -2.67 -7.96 -16.67
C ASP A 29 -2.47 -9.43 -16.22
N ASP A 30 -3.50 -10.21 -15.92
CA ASP A 30 -3.36 -11.62 -15.55
C ASP A 30 -2.84 -12.46 -16.70
N MET A 31 -3.24 -12.13 -17.94
CA MET A 31 -2.76 -12.87 -19.12
C MET A 31 -1.24 -12.76 -19.29
N PRO A 32 -0.64 -11.55 -19.39
CA PRO A 32 0.80 -11.45 -19.51
C PRO A 32 1.56 -11.84 -18.23
N ASN A 33 0.93 -11.77 -17.04
CA ASN A 33 1.61 -12.15 -15.81
C ASN A 33 1.63 -13.68 -15.60
N PHE A 34 0.54 -14.37 -15.86
CA PHE A 34 0.36 -15.76 -15.44
C PHE A 34 0.15 -16.73 -16.60
N VAL A 35 -0.52 -16.32 -17.68
CA VAL A 35 -0.88 -17.21 -18.78
C VAL A 35 0.19 -17.20 -19.89
N TYR A 36 0.56 -16.02 -20.38
CA TYR A 36 1.56 -15.88 -21.45
C TYR A 36 3.00 -15.82 -20.94
N ASN A 37 3.20 -15.89 -19.62
CA ASN A 37 4.50 -15.81 -18.95
C ASN A 37 5.12 -17.21 -18.69
N GLU A 38 4.65 -18.24 -19.35
CA GLU A 38 5.06 -19.62 -19.12
C GLU A 38 6.59 -19.81 -19.13
N GLN A 39 7.28 -19.14 -20.06
CA GLN A 39 8.73 -19.23 -20.16
C GLN A 39 9.46 -18.75 -18.90
N ASN A 40 9.00 -17.67 -18.28
CA ASN A 40 9.59 -17.16 -17.03
C ASN A 40 9.11 -17.95 -15.82
N LEU A 41 7.88 -18.46 -15.83
CA LEU A 41 7.35 -19.26 -14.73
C LEU A 41 8.03 -20.63 -14.64
N ARG A 42 8.51 -21.18 -15.76
CA ARG A 42 9.37 -22.39 -15.78
C ARG A 42 10.71 -22.20 -15.06
N LEU A 43 11.18 -20.95 -14.89
CA LEU A 43 12.35 -20.69 -14.05
C LEU A 43 12.12 -21.03 -12.57
N PHE A 44 10.86 -21.21 -12.13
CA PHE A 44 10.51 -21.65 -10.78
C PHE A 44 10.46 -23.18 -10.64
N GLU A 45 10.94 -23.90 -11.64
CA GLU A 45 11.14 -25.34 -11.64
C GLU A 45 12.63 -25.65 -11.50
N LYS A 46 12.95 -26.74 -10.79
CA LYS A 46 14.32 -27.27 -10.73
C LYS A 46 14.64 -28.05 -12.02
N PRO A 47 15.93 -28.39 -12.27
CA PRO A 47 16.32 -29.15 -13.45
C PRO A 47 15.64 -30.53 -13.56
N ASP A 48 15.15 -31.09 -12.47
CA ASP A 48 14.41 -32.37 -12.42
C ASP A 48 12.89 -32.17 -12.70
N GLY A 49 12.44 -30.94 -13.02
CA GLY A 49 11.05 -30.60 -13.27
C GLY A 49 10.23 -30.41 -12.00
N THR A 50 10.83 -30.55 -10.80
CA THR A 50 10.12 -30.28 -9.55
C THR A 50 10.06 -28.79 -9.23
N PRO A 51 8.97 -28.29 -8.61
CA PRO A 51 8.86 -26.87 -8.20
C PRO A 51 9.97 -26.47 -7.24
N GLY A 52 10.56 -25.30 -7.43
CA GLY A 52 11.54 -24.76 -6.51
C GLY A 52 12.23 -23.50 -6.98
N LEU A 53 12.78 -22.77 -6.02
CA LEU A 53 13.61 -21.60 -6.29
C LEU A 53 15.03 -22.07 -6.68
N ASN A 54 15.57 -21.46 -7.73
CA ASN A 54 16.95 -21.60 -8.17
C ASN A 54 17.58 -20.22 -8.39
N VAL A 55 18.88 -20.20 -8.69
CA VAL A 55 19.63 -18.94 -8.88
C VAL A 55 19.10 -18.14 -10.07
N GLU A 56 18.66 -18.81 -11.13
CA GLU A 56 18.13 -18.16 -12.33
C GLU A 56 16.78 -17.49 -12.05
N SER A 57 15.89 -18.18 -11.33
CA SER A 57 14.61 -17.61 -10.92
C SER A 57 14.79 -16.40 -9.99
N LEU A 58 15.70 -16.48 -9.03
CA LEU A 58 16.02 -15.33 -8.18
C LEU A 58 16.62 -14.19 -8.99
N LYS A 59 17.58 -14.48 -9.88
CA LYS A 59 18.15 -13.47 -10.76
C LYS A 59 17.08 -12.79 -11.60
N TRP A 60 16.18 -13.57 -12.21
CA TRP A 60 15.07 -13.00 -12.99
C TRP A 60 14.18 -12.11 -12.12
N MET A 61 13.72 -12.56 -10.95
CA MET A 61 12.85 -11.75 -10.06
C MET A 61 13.47 -10.40 -9.72
N PHE A 62 14.78 -10.36 -9.46
CA PHE A 62 15.47 -9.14 -9.04
C PHE A 62 16.05 -8.31 -10.19
N THR A 63 15.94 -8.77 -11.43
CA THR A 63 16.40 -8.03 -12.63
C THR A 63 15.30 -7.79 -13.64
N ALA A 64 14.20 -8.55 -13.59
CA ALA A 64 13.12 -8.41 -14.54
C ALA A 64 12.18 -7.26 -14.20
N TYR A 65 11.79 -6.58 -15.25
CA TYR A 65 10.66 -5.66 -15.26
C TYR A 65 9.55 -6.28 -16.08
N HIS A 66 8.46 -6.61 -15.45
CA HIS A 66 7.41 -7.38 -16.09
C HIS A 66 6.07 -6.64 -15.99
N VAL A 67 5.36 -6.55 -17.12
CA VAL A 67 4.08 -5.83 -17.27
C VAL A 67 4.12 -4.42 -16.66
N GLY A 68 5.20 -3.68 -16.99
CA GLY A 68 5.34 -2.28 -16.56
C GLY A 68 5.64 -2.10 -15.06
N VAL A 69 5.96 -3.15 -14.30
CA VAL A 69 6.26 -3.05 -12.86
C VAL A 69 7.43 -3.94 -12.43
N TYR A 70 8.13 -3.51 -11.40
CA TYR A 70 9.17 -4.28 -10.71
C TYR A 70 8.68 -4.66 -9.32
N THR A 71 8.52 -5.91 -9.08
CA THR A 71 7.92 -6.41 -7.85
C THR A 71 8.54 -7.75 -7.43
N PRO A 72 9.88 -7.80 -7.20
CA PRO A 72 10.59 -9.06 -6.93
C PRO A 72 10.01 -9.83 -5.74
N VAL A 73 9.63 -9.13 -4.66
CA VAL A 73 9.05 -9.77 -3.48
C VAL A 73 7.67 -10.37 -3.78
N SER A 74 6.91 -9.76 -4.68
CA SER A 74 5.62 -10.34 -5.11
C SER A 74 5.84 -11.63 -5.92
N TRP A 75 6.84 -11.67 -6.79
CA TRP A 75 7.22 -12.88 -7.53
C TRP A 75 7.70 -14.02 -6.61
N LEU A 76 8.36 -13.69 -5.49
CA LEU A 76 8.68 -14.70 -4.46
C LEU A 76 7.41 -15.37 -3.91
N THR A 77 6.32 -14.63 -3.73
CA THR A 77 5.04 -15.24 -3.29
C THR A 77 4.40 -16.12 -4.36
N VAL A 78 4.57 -15.79 -5.65
CA VAL A 78 4.14 -16.64 -6.77
C VAL A 78 4.96 -17.93 -6.82
N ALA A 79 6.27 -17.83 -6.61
CA ALA A 79 7.14 -19.01 -6.52
C ALA A 79 6.76 -19.94 -5.35
N VAL A 80 6.33 -19.36 -4.21
CA VAL A 80 5.79 -20.15 -3.09
C VAL A 80 4.50 -20.86 -3.49
N ASP A 81 3.61 -20.19 -4.23
CA ASP A 81 2.38 -20.83 -4.74
C ASP A 81 2.70 -22.04 -5.63
N ILE A 82 3.62 -21.87 -6.57
CA ILE A 82 4.06 -22.96 -7.45
C ILE A 82 4.70 -24.10 -6.65
N TRP A 83 5.53 -23.75 -5.65
CA TRP A 83 6.16 -24.77 -4.80
C TRP A 83 5.15 -25.57 -3.98
N LEU A 84 4.11 -24.93 -3.46
CA LEU A 84 3.09 -25.58 -2.63
C LEU A 84 2.10 -26.42 -3.46
N ALA A 85 1.71 -25.93 -4.64
CA ALA A 85 0.68 -26.57 -5.47
C ALA A 85 1.25 -27.48 -6.58
N GLY A 86 2.57 -27.43 -6.81
CA GLY A 86 3.23 -28.15 -7.91
C GLY A 86 3.14 -27.46 -9.27
N ASN A 87 2.20 -26.56 -9.45
CA ASN A 87 2.00 -25.75 -10.66
C ASN A 87 1.29 -24.45 -10.30
N LEU A 88 1.24 -23.49 -11.23
CA LEU A 88 0.48 -22.26 -11.06
C LEU A 88 -0.96 -22.45 -11.55
N THR A 89 -1.91 -22.27 -10.65
CA THR A 89 -3.34 -22.27 -10.96
C THR A 89 -3.99 -20.97 -10.52
N SER A 90 -5.03 -20.54 -11.22
CA SER A 90 -5.86 -19.38 -10.82
C SER A 90 -6.34 -19.51 -9.38
N ARG A 91 -6.85 -20.68 -9.01
CA ARG A 91 -7.34 -20.99 -7.67
C ARG A 91 -6.27 -20.74 -6.60
N GLN A 92 -5.03 -21.20 -6.81
CA GLN A 92 -3.93 -21.01 -5.86
C GLN A 92 -3.57 -19.53 -5.71
N VAL A 93 -3.50 -18.81 -6.84
CA VAL A 93 -3.20 -17.37 -6.82
C VAL A 93 -4.27 -16.60 -6.05
N HIS A 94 -5.55 -16.86 -6.31
CA HIS A 94 -6.64 -16.21 -5.58
C HIS A 94 -6.70 -16.61 -4.10
N LEU A 95 -6.44 -17.88 -3.77
CA LEU A 95 -6.39 -18.34 -2.38
C LEU A 95 -5.31 -17.58 -1.59
N THR A 96 -4.12 -17.41 -2.17
CA THR A 96 -3.05 -16.64 -1.53
C THR A 96 -3.43 -15.16 -1.39
N ASN A 97 -4.08 -14.56 -2.39
CA ASN A 97 -4.56 -13.17 -2.31
C ASN A 97 -5.56 -13.00 -1.16
N VAL A 98 -6.56 -13.87 -1.06
CA VAL A 98 -7.56 -13.85 0.01
C VAL A 98 -6.91 -14.04 1.38
N THR A 99 -5.95 -14.97 1.48
CA THR A 99 -5.20 -15.24 2.72
C THR A 99 -4.37 -14.01 3.12
N LEU A 100 -3.62 -13.42 2.20
CA LEU A 100 -2.83 -12.19 2.45
C LEU A 100 -3.73 -11.03 2.90
N HIS A 101 -4.89 -10.85 2.26
CA HIS A 101 -5.83 -9.81 2.68
C HIS A 101 -6.38 -10.04 4.08
N SER A 102 -6.70 -11.28 4.43
CA SER A 102 -7.17 -11.66 5.76
C SER A 102 -6.10 -11.42 6.84
N VAL A 103 -4.83 -11.73 6.52
CA VAL A 103 -3.71 -11.42 7.42
C VAL A 103 -3.49 -9.90 7.51
N ASN A 104 -3.63 -9.17 6.41
CA ASN A 104 -3.55 -7.70 6.42
C ASN A 104 -4.64 -7.08 7.31
N ALA A 105 -5.86 -7.61 7.30
CA ALA A 105 -6.93 -7.17 8.20
C ALA A 105 -6.57 -7.42 9.69
N LEU A 106 -5.98 -8.56 10.00
CA LEU A 106 -5.45 -8.88 11.33
C LEU A 106 -4.33 -7.91 11.74
N LEU A 107 -3.37 -7.65 10.87
CA LEU A 107 -2.28 -6.71 11.14
C LEU A 107 -2.81 -5.28 11.35
N PHE A 108 -3.77 -4.86 10.54
CA PHE A 108 -4.40 -3.55 10.67
C PHE A 108 -5.15 -3.42 12.00
N PHE A 109 -5.84 -4.48 12.45
CA PHE A 109 -6.42 -4.52 13.79
C PHE A 109 -5.37 -4.27 14.88
N PHE A 110 -4.19 -4.90 14.81
CA PHE A 110 -3.12 -4.68 15.79
C PHE A 110 -2.50 -3.29 15.70
N ILE A 111 -2.44 -2.69 14.50
CA ILE A 111 -2.03 -1.27 14.33
C ILE A 111 -3.01 -0.38 15.08
N LEU A 112 -4.31 -0.52 14.82
CA LEU A 112 -5.34 0.27 15.51
C LEU A 112 -5.26 0.11 17.03
N LEU A 113 -5.14 -1.13 17.52
CA LEU A 113 -5.03 -1.42 18.93
C LEU A 113 -3.78 -0.76 19.56
N SER A 114 -2.65 -0.81 18.86
CA SER A 114 -1.41 -0.16 19.30
C SER A 114 -1.55 1.35 19.36
N LEU A 115 -2.16 1.97 18.35
CA LEU A 115 -2.40 3.41 18.31
C LEU A 115 -3.35 3.86 19.43
N PHE A 116 -4.42 3.10 19.70
CA PHE A 116 -5.32 3.37 20.82
C PHE A 116 -4.62 3.27 22.17
N ALA A 117 -3.79 2.25 22.36
CA ALA A 117 -3.02 2.07 23.59
C ALA A 117 -2.03 3.22 23.83
N ILE A 118 -1.29 3.62 22.78
CA ILE A 118 -0.31 4.73 22.84
C ILE A 118 -1.02 6.07 23.08
N ALA A 119 -2.20 6.29 22.49
CA ALA A 119 -2.98 7.50 22.71
C ALA A 119 -3.60 7.62 24.12
N GLY A 120 -3.33 6.63 25.01
CA GLY A 120 -3.83 6.62 26.37
C GLY A 120 -5.34 6.35 26.50
N ARG A 121 -5.98 5.85 25.46
CA ARG A 121 -7.43 5.56 25.42
C ARG A 121 -7.75 4.11 25.80
N GLY A 122 -6.73 3.26 26.01
CA GLY A 122 -6.86 1.89 26.49
C GLY A 122 -6.87 1.83 28.01
N ARG A 123 -7.97 2.22 28.67
CA ARG A 123 -8.10 2.03 30.13
C ARG A 123 -8.28 0.56 30.46
N SER A 124 -7.55 0.07 31.47
CA SER A 124 -7.68 -1.31 31.97
C SER A 124 -9.15 -1.64 32.31
N GLY A 125 -9.64 -2.78 31.79
CA GLY A 125 -11.01 -3.25 32.02
C GLY A 125 -12.07 -2.77 31.01
N ASN A 126 -11.79 -1.78 30.16
CA ASN A 126 -12.74 -1.32 29.15
C ASN A 126 -12.58 -2.09 27.82
N ARG A 127 -13.64 -2.73 27.35
CA ARG A 127 -13.69 -3.48 26.08
C ARG A 127 -13.96 -2.60 24.86
N LEU A 128 -14.40 -1.36 25.03
CA LEU A 128 -14.75 -0.45 23.93
C LEU A 128 -13.61 -0.24 22.92
N PRO A 129 -12.33 -0.05 23.34
CA PRO A 129 -11.22 0.08 22.37
C PRO A 129 -11.04 -1.18 21.52
N LEU A 130 -11.22 -2.37 22.09
CA LEU A 130 -11.10 -3.62 21.36
C LEU A 130 -12.19 -3.77 20.30
N ILE A 131 -13.44 -3.43 20.64
CA ILE A 131 -14.59 -3.45 19.72
C ILE A 131 -14.41 -2.41 18.61
N ALA A 132 -14.00 -1.19 18.98
CA ALA A 132 -13.75 -0.11 17.99
C ALA A 132 -12.63 -0.50 17.00
N CYS A 133 -11.54 -1.12 17.48
CA CYS A 133 -10.47 -1.60 16.61
C CYS A 133 -10.93 -2.74 15.71
N ALA A 134 -11.74 -3.68 16.21
CA ALA A 134 -12.31 -4.75 15.41
C ALA A 134 -13.25 -4.20 14.32
N PHE A 135 -14.13 -3.27 14.69
CA PHE A 135 -15.01 -2.59 13.74
C PHE A 135 -14.21 -1.85 12.66
N GLY A 136 -13.22 -1.04 13.04
CA GLY A 136 -12.36 -0.32 12.10
C GLY A 136 -11.59 -1.26 11.17
N ALA A 137 -11.11 -2.40 11.69
CA ALA A 137 -10.42 -3.40 10.88
C ALA A 137 -11.38 -4.10 9.91
N LEU A 138 -12.61 -4.39 10.30
CA LEU A 138 -13.64 -4.95 9.41
C LEU A 138 -14.10 -3.94 8.36
N VAL A 139 -14.27 -2.66 8.71
CA VAL A 139 -14.55 -1.60 7.73
C VAL A 139 -13.44 -1.54 6.69
N PHE A 140 -12.17 -1.56 7.10
CA PHE A 140 -11.05 -1.61 6.16
C PHE A 140 -11.10 -2.85 5.28
N ALA A 141 -11.30 -4.03 5.88
CA ALA A 141 -11.19 -5.31 5.19
C ALA A 141 -12.36 -5.61 4.26
N LEU A 142 -13.59 -5.32 4.68
CA LEU A 142 -14.82 -5.68 3.95
C LEU A 142 -15.32 -4.54 3.06
N HIS A 143 -14.59 -3.43 2.97
CA HIS A 143 -15.01 -2.31 2.14
C HIS A 143 -15.07 -2.71 0.66
N PRO A 144 -16.10 -2.33 -0.10
CA PRO A 144 -16.24 -2.69 -1.52
C PRO A 144 -15.03 -2.31 -2.39
N LEU A 145 -14.29 -1.25 -2.07
CA LEU A 145 -13.03 -0.89 -2.74
C LEU A 145 -11.92 -1.96 -2.62
N ARG A 146 -12.06 -2.93 -1.71
CA ARG A 146 -11.07 -4.02 -1.59
C ARG A 146 -11.29 -5.14 -2.60
N VAL A 147 -12.47 -5.22 -3.21
CA VAL A 147 -12.84 -6.31 -4.13
C VAL A 147 -11.87 -6.40 -5.30
N GLU A 148 -11.55 -5.28 -5.97
CA GLU A 148 -10.60 -5.26 -7.09
C GLU A 148 -9.22 -5.77 -6.65
N ILE A 149 -8.69 -5.26 -5.54
CA ILE A 149 -7.35 -5.62 -5.06
C ILE A 149 -7.25 -7.10 -4.65
N VAL A 150 -8.32 -7.69 -4.13
CA VAL A 150 -8.31 -9.07 -3.62
C VAL A 150 -8.65 -10.07 -4.72
N ALA A 151 -9.66 -9.77 -5.53
CA ALA A 151 -10.17 -10.67 -6.55
C ALA A 151 -9.38 -10.61 -7.87
N TRP A 152 -8.58 -9.58 -8.10
CA TRP A 152 -7.70 -9.50 -9.26
C TRP A 152 -6.34 -10.14 -8.97
N ALA A 153 -6.00 -11.20 -9.70
CA ALA A 153 -4.79 -11.99 -9.45
C ALA A 153 -3.51 -11.14 -9.51
N SER A 154 -3.38 -10.27 -10.51
CA SER A 154 -2.22 -9.39 -10.71
C SER A 154 -2.09 -8.28 -9.65
N ALA A 155 -3.15 -8.01 -8.87
CA ALA A 155 -3.10 -7.04 -7.79
C ALA A 155 -2.36 -7.56 -6.54
N ARG A 156 -1.82 -8.76 -6.54
CA ARG A 156 -1.05 -9.38 -5.45
C ARG A 156 0.03 -8.46 -4.88
N ASN A 157 0.73 -7.72 -5.75
CA ASN A 157 1.77 -6.79 -5.32
C ASN A 157 1.28 -5.74 -4.32
N ASN A 158 0.00 -5.31 -4.40
CA ASN A 158 -0.61 -4.40 -3.43
C ASN A 158 -0.79 -5.09 -2.07
N LEU A 159 -1.23 -6.35 -2.05
CA LEU A 159 -1.44 -7.12 -0.81
C LEU A 159 -0.14 -7.43 -0.10
N VAL A 160 0.90 -7.83 -0.85
CA VAL A 160 2.24 -8.09 -0.32
C VAL A 160 2.89 -6.80 0.17
N GLY A 161 2.78 -5.71 -0.59
CA GLY A 161 3.25 -4.39 -0.18
C GLY A 161 2.60 -3.91 1.12
N ALA A 162 1.28 -4.04 1.23
CA ALA A 162 0.53 -3.72 2.45
C ALA A 162 0.95 -4.60 3.64
N PHE A 163 1.15 -5.91 3.43
CA PHE A 163 1.60 -6.83 4.47
C PHE A 163 2.91 -6.37 5.12
N PHE A 164 3.94 -6.11 4.33
CA PHE A 164 5.22 -5.65 4.85
C PHE A 164 5.17 -4.21 5.37
N ALA A 165 4.36 -3.33 4.79
CA ALA A 165 4.15 -1.98 5.30
C ALA A 165 3.48 -2.00 6.68
N PHE A 166 2.46 -2.83 6.90
CA PHE A 166 1.80 -2.97 8.20
C PHE A 166 2.73 -3.55 9.25
N LEU A 167 3.54 -4.55 8.90
CA LEU A 167 4.59 -5.07 9.78
C LEU A 167 5.63 -4.00 10.12
N SER A 168 6.03 -3.18 9.14
CA SER A 168 6.93 -2.04 9.36
C SER A 168 6.35 -1.04 10.34
N VAL A 169 5.08 -0.66 10.19
CA VAL A 169 4.38 0.23 11.13
C VAL A 169 4.32 -0.38 12.53
N LEU A 170 3.96 -1.65 12.65
CA LEU A 170 3.92 -2.34 13.96
C LEU A 170 5.29 -2.38 14.63
N ALA A 171 6.34 -2.72 13.89
CA ALA A 171 7.71 -2.71 14.39
C ALA A 171 8.14 -1.29 14.81
N TYR A 172 7.79 -0.27 14.01
CA TYR A 172 8.04 1.12 14.35
C TYR A 172 7.33 1.55 15.64
N LEU A 173 6.05 1.23 15.79
CA LEU A 173 5.31 1.51 17.02
C LEU A 173 5.93 0.79 18.22
N GLN A 174 6.44 -0.43 18.07
CA GLN A 174 7.15 -1.15 19.14
C GLN A 174 8.50 -0.49 19.50
N ALA A 175 9.18 0.13 18.52
CA ALA A 175 10.44 0.83 18.77
C ALA A 175 10.28 2.04 19.70
N TYR A 176 9.12 2.72 19.62
CA TYR A 176 8.94 4.04 20.24
C TYR A 176 7.79 4.16 21.25
N ARG A 177 7.08 3.06 21.53
CA ARG A 177 5.97 3.08 22.50
C ARG A 177 6.41 3.21 23.95
N GLY A 178 7.67 2.89 24.28
CA GLY A 178 8.26 2.94 25.62
C GLY A 178 8.98 4.25 25.91
N GLU A 179 9.60 4.34 27.10
CA GLU A 179 10.43 5.48 27.50
C GLU A 179 11.78 5.49 26.79
N SER A 180 12.32 4.32 26.48
CA SER A 180 13.57 4.13 25.74
C SER A 180 13.34 3.64 24.31
N GLU A 181 14.16 4.13 23.42
CA GLU A 181 14.20 3.71 22.02
C GLU A 181 14.75 2.28 21.90
N ARG A 182 14.04 1.42 21.15
CA ARG A 182 14.46 0.04 20.90
C ARG A 182 15.01 -0.09 19.49
N ILE A 183 16.31 0.09 19.34
CA ILE A 183 16.99 0.16 18.04
C ILE A 183 16.76 -1.09 17.16
N GLY A 184 16.66 -2.27 17.74
CA GLY A 184 16.39 -3.51 17.00
C GLY A 184 15.03 -3.48 16.30
N TRP A 185 13.99 -2.97 16.96
CA TRP A 185 12.67 -2.79 16.36
C TRP A 185 12.66 -1.70 15.29
N HIS A 186 13.44 -0.63 15.47
CA HIS A 186 13.60 0.41 14.47
C HIS A 186 14.28 -0.14 13.21
N ALA A 187 15.37 -0.89 13.38
CA ALA A 187 16.09 -1.53 12.26
C ALA A 187 15.18 -2.52 11.52
N LEU A 188 14.41 -3.34 12.26
CA LEU A 188 13.41 -4.23 11.67
C LEU A 188 12.34 -3.48 10.88
N ALA A 189 11.85 -2.35 11.42
CA ALA A 189 10.87 -1.52 10.73
C ALA A 189 11.41 -0.97 9.39
N LEU A 190 12.66 -0.50 9.36
CA LEU A 190 13.32 -0.03 8.15
C LEU A 190 13.52 -1.17 7.13
N LEU A 191 13.94 -2.34 7.59
CA LEU A 191 14.08 -3.52 6.73
C LEU A 191 12.73 -3.91 6.10
N LEU A 192 11.67 -3.98 6.90
CA LEU A 192 10.32 -4.31 6.43
C LEU A 192 9.78 -3.25 5.44
N TYR A 193 10.09 -1.98 5.65
CA TYR A 193 9.79 -0.92 4.69
C TYR A 193 10.51 -1.12 3.36
N ALA A 194 11.81 -1.46 3.38
CA ALA A 194 12.56 -1.76 2.17
C ALA A 194 11.98 -2.97 1.41
N VAL A 195 11.57 -4.03 2.12
CA VAL A 195 10.89 -5.19 1.54
C VAL A 195 9.53 -4.81 0.96
N ALA A 196 8.77 -3.94 1.65
CA ALA A 196 7.49 -3.45 1.15
C ALA A 196 7.64 -2.68 -0.17
N LEU A 197 8.69 -1.86 -0.31
CA LEU A 197 9.01 -1.14 -1.55
C LEU A 197 9.35 -2.08 -2.71
N LEU A 198 10.05 -3.18 -2.42
CA LEU A 198 10.36 -4.23 -3.41
C LEU A 198 9.13 -5.06 -3.80
N ALA A 199 8.05 -5.01 -3.01
CA ALA A 199 6.76 -5.55 -3.38
C ALA A 199 5.91 -4.53 -4.15
N LYS A 200 5.91 -3.25 -3.71
CA LYS A 200 5.11 -2.18 -4.33
C LYS A 200 5.68 -0.81 -4.02
N ALA A 201 6.15 -0.10 -5.03
CA ALA A 201 6.77 1.23 -4.88
C ALA A 201 5.84 2.30 -4.27
N TYR A 202 4.51 2.11 -4.31
CA TYR A 202 3.52 3.04 -3.72
C TYR A 202 3.64 3.20 -2.19
N VAL A 203 4.40 2.32 -1.53
CA VAL A 203 4.72 2.44 -0.10
C VAL A 203 5.74 3.56 0.19
N LEU A 204 6.35 4.16 -0.83
CA LEU A 204 7.37 5.21 -0.71
C LEU A 204 7.04 6.32 0.31
N PRO A 205 5.79 6.83 0.42
CA PRO A 205 5.46 7.89 1.38
C PRO A 205 5.34 7.44 2.84
N LEU A 206 5.47 6.16 3.16
CA LEU A 206 5.32 5.64 4.52
C LEU A 206 6.14 6.41 5.58
N PRO A 207 7.40 6.86 5.34
CA PRO A 207 8.14 7.65 6.30
C PRO A 207 7.47 8.97 6.70
N LEU A 208 6.69 9.58 5.79
CA LEU A 208 5.90 10.77 6.10
C LEU A 208 4.72 10.43 7.04
N VAL A 209 4.10 9.27 6.84
CA VAL A 209 3.08 8.77 7.77
C VAL A 209 3.68 8.48 9.14
N LEU A 210 4.87 7.86 9.18
CA LEU A 210 5.59 7.63 10.44
C LEU A 210 5.95 8.95 11.15
N LEU A 211 6.30 10.00 10.41
CA LEU A 211 6.51 11.34 10.95
C LEU A 211 5.25 11.92 11.60
N LEU A 212 4.08 11.71 10.98
CA LEU A 212 2.80 12.09 11.58
C LEU A 212 2.52 11.30 12.86
N LEU A 213 2.85 10.01 12.88
CA LEU A 213 2.73 9.17 14.08
C LEU A 213 3.71 9.61 15.18
N ASP A 214 4.90 10.11 14.84
CA ASP A 214 5.84 10.70 15.78
C ASP A 214 5.25 11.95 16.46
N TRP A 215 4.50 12.74 15.70
CA TRP A 215 3.79 13.89 16.27
C TRP A 215 2.61 13.43 17.12
N TYR A 216 1.75 12.55 16.62
CA TYR A 216 0.63 11.97 17.34
C TYR A 216 0.31 10.56 16.80
N PRO A 217 0.21 9.52 17.66
CA PRO A 217 0.10 9.58 19.12
C PRO A 217 1.43 9.41 19.89
N LEU A 218 2.55 9.13 19.24
CA LEU A 218 3.83 8.85 19.90
C LEU A 218 4.40 10.05 20.67
N ARG A 219 4.10 11.28 20.23
CA ARG A 219 4.56 12.55 20.85
C ARG A 219 6.07 12.61 21.03
N ARG A 220 6.84 12.07 20.09
CA ARG A 220 8.31 12.05 20.16
C ARG A 220 8.89 13.46 20.21
N PHE A 221 8.25 14.43 19.53
CA PHE A 221 8.69 15.83 19.55
C PHE A 221 8.52 16.52 20.90
N GLU A 222 7.52 16.13 21.68
CA GLU A 222 7.25 16.69 23.01
C GLU A 222 8.16 16.06 24.08
N ARG A 223 8.48 14.77 23.94
CA ARG A 223 9.30 14.01 24.90
C ARG A 223 10.81 14.19 24.68
N ALA A 224 11.18 14.72 23.52
CA ALA A 224 12.57 14.79 23.11
C ALA A 224 13.31 15.96 23.78
N PRO A 225 14.53 15.76 24.34
CA PRO A 225 15.42 16.85 24.74
C PRO A 225 15.72 17.78 23.54
N LYS A 226 16.11 19.02 23.84
CA LYS A 226 16.54 19.98 22.80
C LYS A 226 17.64 19.34 21.95
N GLY A 227 17.47 19.29 20.63
CA GLY A 227 18.41 18.64 19.67
C GLY A 227 17.95 17.31 19.09
N VAL A 228 17.02 16.59 19.73
CA VAL A 228 16.52 15.29 19.21
C VAL A 228 15.53 15.47 18.07
N VAL A 229 14.89 16.63 17.92
CA VAL A 229 14.00 16.94 16.78
C VAL A 229 14.75 16.77 15.46
N GLY A 230 15.99 17.29 15.37
CA GLY A 230 16.83 17.09 14.19
C GLY A 230 17.08 15.61 13.88
N ARG A 231 17.32 14.79 14.90
CA ARG A 231 17.51 13.34 14.74
C ARG A 231 16.25 12.66 14.17
N ILE A 232 15.05 13.02 14.66
CA ILE A 232 13.78 12.49 14.13
C ILE A 232 13.63 12.84 12.64
N LEU A 233 13.94 14.06 12.25
CA LEU A 233 13.86 14.50 10.85
C LEU A 233 14.91 13.81 9.98
N ILE A 234 16.17 13.71 10.44
CA ILE A 234 17.23 12.99 9.72
C ILE A 234 16.84 11.51 9.54
N GLU A 235 16.27 10.87 10.56
CA GLU A 235 15.74 9.52 10.46
C GLU A 235 14.77 9.38 9.27
N LYS A 236 13.82 10.30 9.10
CA LYS A 236 12.87 10.25 7.98
C LYS A 236 13.52 10.55 6.63
N VAL A 237 14.49 11.44 6.60
CA VAL A 237 15.29 11.70 5.39
C VAL A 237 16.06 10.44 4.98
N VAL A 238 16.66 9.71 5.93
CA VAL A 238 17.31 8.42 5.65
C VAL A 238 16.32 7.39 5.11
N TRP A 239 15.14 7.26 5.72
CA TRP A 239 14.11 6.35 5.25
C TRP A 239 13.64 6.70 3.83
N LEU A 240 13.38 7.99 3.56
CA LEU A 240 13.03 8.47 2.22
C LEU A 240 14.18 8.24 1.23
N GLY A 241 15.44 8.46 1.66
CA GLY A 241 16.62 8.18 0.86
C GLY A 241 16.72 6.70 0.44
N VAL A 242 16.52 5.79 1.39
CA VAL A 242 16.43 4.35 1.10
C VAL A 242 15.31 4.06 0.10
N GLY A 243 14.13 4.65 0.31
CA GLY A 243 12.99 4.47 -0.57
C GLY A 243 13.23 4.99 -1.99
N LEU A 244 13.78 6.19 -2.11
CA LEU A 244 14.13 6.78 -3.40
C LEU A 244 15.24 5.99 -4.11
N TYR A 245 16.25 5.53 -3.37
CA TYR A 245 17.31 4.71 -3.94
C TYR A 245 16.76 3.40 -4.51
N LEU A 246 15.87 2.71 -3.78
CA LEU A 246 15.23 1.49 -4.26
C LEU A 246 14.31 1.77 -5.45
N ALA A 247 13.55 2.86 -5.43
CA ALA A 247 12.66 3.24 -6.53
C ALA A 247 13.44 3.68 -7.79
N LEU A 248 14.47 4.53 -7.64
CA LEU A 248 15.24 5.09 -8.77
C LEU A 248 16.35 4.15 -9.25
N GLY A 249 17.04 3.44 -8.35
CA GLY A 249 18.01 2.40 -8.69
C GLY A 249 17.38 1.32 -9.52
N PHE A 250 16.16 0.99 -9.18
CA PHE A 250 15.26 0.17 -9.94
C PHE A 250 15.01 0.73 -11.35
N MET A 251 14.61 2.00 -11.49
CA MET A 251 14.38 2.64 -12.80
C MET A 251 15.64 2.63 -13.67
N LYS A 252 16.84 2.80 -13.08
CA LYS A 252 18.10 2.72 -13.82
C LYS A 252 18.41 1.31 -14.32
N THR A 253 18.21 0.30 -13.47
CA THR A 253 18.39 -1.12 -13.84
C THR A 253 17.44 -1.50 -14.96
N LEU A 254 16.23 -1.00 -14.91
CA LEU A 254 15.22 -1.17 -15.93
C LEU A 254 15.62 -0.57 -17.28
N ASN A 255 16.02 0.70 -17.29
CA ASN A 255 16.44 1.37 -18.54
C ASN A 255 17.68 0.69 -19.15
N ALA A 256 18.59 0.20 -18.31
CA ALA A 256 19.77 -0.54 -18.77
C ALA A 256 19.42 -1.94 -19.33
N ALA A 257 18.48 -2.66 -18.67
CA ALA A 257 18.12 -4.02 -19.06
C ALA A 257 17.30 -4.09 -20.35
N LEU A 258 16.51 -3.06 -20.64
CA LEU A 258 15.58 -3.07 -21.77
C LEU A 258 16.07 -2.32 -23.00
N GLY A 259 17.21 -1.60 -22.93
CA GLY A 259 17.68 -0.75 -24.03
C GLY A 259 16.61 0.25 -24.51
N MET A 260 15.60 0.51 -23.66
CA MET A 260 14.44 1.32 -24.04
C MET A 260 14.72 2.80 -23.78
N PRO A 261 14.61 3.65 -24.80
CA PRO A 261 14.55 5.07 -24.58
C PRO A 261 13.24 5.37 -23.85
N LYS A 262 13.34 5.83 -22.59
CA LYS A 262 12.25 6.38 -21.76
C LYS A 262 10.96 5.53 -21.75
N LEU A 263 10.91 4.49 -20.93
CA LEU A 263 9.71 3.68 -20.72
C LEU A 263 8.69 4.38 -19.82
N ILE A 264 8.41 5.66 -20.04
CA ILE A 264 7.28 6.35 -19.48
C ILE A 264 6.58 7.07 -20.62
N SER A 265 5.99 6.30 -21.49
CA SER A 265 4.94 6.83 -22.33
C SER A 265 4.04 5.70 -22.78
N VAL A 266 3.25 5.20 -21.87
CA VAL A 266 1.94 4.65 -22.23
C VAL A 266 1.00 5.81 -22.61
N SER A 267 1.39 7.04 -22.32
CA SER A 267 0.74 8.27 -22.75
C SER A 267 1.83 9.30 -23.01
N ASP A 268 1.63 10.12 -24.01
CA ASP A 268 2.39 11.33 -24.24
C ASP A 268 2.56 12.07 -22.89
N PRO A 269 3.79 12.24 -22.35
CA PRO A 269 3.99 12.88 -21.07
C PRO A 269 3.42 14.28 -21.02
N ASP A 270 3.26 14.92 -22.20
CA ASP A 270 2.74 16.26 -22.34
C ASP A 270 1.21 16.30 -22.37
N LEU A 271 0.54 15.16 -22.65
CA LEU A 271 -0.92 15.10 -22.86
C LEU A 271 -1.69 15.52 -21.63
N PHE A 272 -1.36 15.74 -20.51
CA PHE A 272 -2.13 16.21 -19.35
C PHE A 272 -1.27 17.03 -18.38
N GLN A 273 -0.12 17.53 -18.84
CA GLN A 273 0.85 18.21 -17.98
C GLN A 273 0.21 19.40 -17.25
N ASP A 274 -0.57 20.19 -17.98
CA ASP A 274 -1.21 21.41 -17.46
C ASP A 274 -2.30 21.13 -16.42
N ILE A 275 -2.94 19.95 -16.46
CA ILE A 275 -4.06 19.60 -15.55
C ILE A 275 -3.68 18.59 -14.45
N ARG A 276 -2.43 18.13 -14.39
CA ARG A 276 -1.99 17.16 -13.35
C ARG A 276 -2.31 17.57 -11.92
N PRO A 277 -2.16 18.83 -11.51
CA PRO A 277 -2.56 19.23 -10.17
C PRO A 277 -4.05 18.99 -9.90
N SER A 278 -4.89 19.23 -10.91
CA SER A 278 -6.34 19.00 -10.82
C SER A 278 -6.67 17.51 -10.75
N ILE A 279 -5.96 16.68 -11.51
CA ILE A 279 -6.08 15.20 -11.46
C ILE A 279 -5.70 14.70 -10.05
N ALA A 280 -4.62 15.22 -9.48
CA ALA A 280 -4.19 14.82 -8.14
C ALA A 280 -5.23 15.16 -7.06
N VAL A 281 -5.80 16.36 -7.13
CA VAL A 281 -6.84 16.77 -6.18
C VAL A 281 -8.14 16.01 -6.42
N TYR A 282 -8.47 15.70 -7.68
CA TYR A 282 -9.62 14.87 -8.02
C TYR A 282 -9.48 13.44 -7.48
N SER A 283 -8.29 12.85 -7.58
CA SER A 283 -8.01 11.52 -7.02
C SER A 283 -8.25 11.49 -5.50
N LEU A 284 -7.86 12.55 -4.77
CA LEU A 284 -8.15 12.68 -3.34
C LEU A 284 -9.66 12.73 -3.06
N TRP A 285 -10.39 13.58 -3.79
CA TRP A 285 -11.85 13.68 -3.66
C TRP A 285 -12.52 12.35 -3.99
N PHE A 286 -12.13 11.70 -5.09
CA PHE A 286 -12.65 10.42 -5.52
C PHE A 286 -12.47 9.36 -4.43
N SER A 287 -11.27 9.22 -3.87
CA SER A 287 -10.98 8.24 -2.83
C SER A 287 -11.80 8.49 -1.56
N VAL A 288 -11.98 9.76 -1.16
CA VAL A 288 -12.85 10.11 -0.01
C VAL A 288 -14.30 9.77 -0.32
N MET A 289 -14.83 10.17 -1.48
CA MET A 289 -16.22 9.92 -1.85
C MET A 289 -16.50 8.42 -1.95
N LYS A 290 -15.62 7.64 -2.58
CA LYS A 290 -15.76 6.19 -2.70
C LYS A 290 -15.61 5.45 -1.36
N SER A 291 -14.89 6.02 -0.40
CA SER A 291 -14.80 5.48 0.97
C SER A 291 -16.11 5.62 1.75
N PHE A 292 -16.97 6.57 1.42
CA PHE A 292 -18.28 6.74 2.05
C PHE A 292 -19.43 6.25 1.19
N LEU A 293 -19.31 6.38 -0.13
CA LEU A 293 -20.32 6.02 -1.11
C LEU A 293 -19.70 5.12 -2.21
N PRO A 294 -19.47 3.83 -1.94
CA PRO A 294 -18.85 2.90 -2.87
C PRO A 294 -19.83 2.44 -3.96
N LEU A 295 -20.44 3.39 -4.66
CA LEU A 295 -21.37 3.16 -5.76
C LEU A 295 -20.66 3.33 -7.10
N ASN A 296 -21.14 2.62 -8.13
CA ASN A 296 -20.62 2.70 -9.50
C ASN A 296 -19.08 2.51 -9.53
N LEU A 297 -18.62 1.40 -8.97
CA LEU A 297 -17.20 1.06 -8.94
C LEU A 297 -16.71 0.76 -10.37
N VAL A 298 -15.55 1.29 -10.71
CA VAL A 298 -14.93 1.14 -12.04
C VAL A 298 -13.43 0.93 -11.89
N ALA A 299 -12.84 0.13 -12.75
CA ALA A 299 -11.39 -0.11 -12.72
C ALA A 299 -10.57 1.18 -12.89
N TYR A 300 -11.07 2.13 -13.66
CA TYR A 300 -10.49 3.47 -13.83
C TYR A 300 -11.51 4.47 -14.38
N VAL A 301 -11.33 5.73 -14.04
CA VAL A 301 -12.11 6.86 -14.57
C VAL A 301 -11.26 7.53 -15.67
N PRO A 302 -11.68 7.52 -16.95
CA PRO A 302 -10.90 8.14 -18.00
C PRO A 302 -10.84 9.67 -17.84
N VAL A 303 -9.76 10.29 -18.35
CA VAL A 303 -9.69 11.75 -18.44
C VAL A 303 -10.61 12.20 -19.59
N PRO A 304 -11.54 13.14 -19.37
CA PRO A 304 -12.34 13.71 -20.44
C PRO A 304 -11.46 14.41 -21.49
N ARG A 305 -11.91 14.43 -22.76
CA ARG A 305 -11.11 14.98 -23.87
C ARG A 305 -10.87 16.50 -23.77
N GLU A 306 -11.82 17.23 -23.21
CA GLU A 306 -11.78 18.69 -23.12
C GLU A 306 -11.89 19.12 -21.68
N VAL A 307 -10.77 19.15 -20.97
CA VAL A 307 -10.68 19.62 -19.58
C VAL A 307 -9.57 20.64 -19.43
N SER A 308 -9.84 21.62 -18.58
CA SER A 308 -8.85 22.60 -18.10
C SER A 308 -8.74 22.54 -16.60
N LEU A 309 -7.75 23.22 -16.02
CA LEU A 309 -7.56 23.33 -14.56
C LEU A 309 -8.83 23.72 -13.81
N PHE A 310 -9.65 24.60 -14.39
CA PHE A 310 -10.86 25.15 -13.77
C PHE A 310 -12.15 24.48 -14.26
N SER A 311 -12.06 23.34 -14.92
CA SER A 311 -13.27 22.61 -15.33
C SER A 311 -14.14 22.27 -14.11
N PRO A 312 -15.49 22.41 -14.21
CA PRO A 312 -16.42 22.21 -13.09
C PRO A 312 -16.29 20.82 -12.43
N ILE A 313 -15.81 19.82 -13.14
CA ILE A 313 -15.58 18.47 -12.62
C ILE A 313 -14.58 18.45 -11.44
N PHE A 314 -13.66 19.41 -11.38
CA PHE A 314 -12.63 19.50 -10.32
C PHE A 314 -13.07 20.37 -9.12
N LEU A 315 -14.16 21.14 -9.24
CA LEU A 315 -14.59 22.06 -8.19
C LEU A 315 -14.85 21.37 -6.84
N PRO A 316 -15.58 20.25 -6.75
CA PRO A 316 -15.78 19.55 -5.48
C PRO A 316 -14.46 19.06 -4.87
N ALA A 317 -13.51 18.68 -5.72
CA ALA A 317 -12.19 18.21 -5.28
C ALA A 317 -11.36 19.34 -4.65
N TYR A 318 -11.35 20.52 -5.27
CA TYR A 318 -10.68 21.69 -4.69
C TYR A 318 -11.29 22.10 -3.36
N VAL A 319 -12.64 22.14 -3.28
CA VAL A 319 -13.35 22.46 -2.05
C VAL A 319 -12.99 21.47 -0.95
N LEU A 320 -13.00 20.17 -1.23
CA LEU A 320 -12.64 19.14 -0.25
C LEU A 320 -11.18 19.27 0.20
N ALA A 321 -10.24 19.44 -0.73
CA ALA A 321 -8.82 19.54 -0.42
C ALA A 321 -8.52 20.76 0.47
N ILE A 322 -9.08 21.92 0.13
CA ILE A 322 -8.91 23.16 0.90
C ILE A 322 -9.58 23.03 2.26
N ALA A 323 -10.88 22.69 2.29
CA ALA A 323 -11.64 22.59 3.53
C ALA A 323 -11.09 21.52 4.47
N GLY A 324 -10.73 20.34 3.94
CA GLY A 324 -10.13 19.25 4.71
C GLY A 324 -8.78 19.65 5.30
N THR A 325 -7.94 20.34 4.53
CA THR A 325 -6.63 20.82 5.00
C THR A 325 -6.80 21.91 6.07
N ILE A 326 -7.69 22.88 5.86
CA ILE A 326 -8.00 23.90 6.87
C ILE A 326 -8.53 23.25 8.14
N ALA A 327 -9.50 22.33 8.03
CA ALA A 327 -10.04 21.59 9.17
C ALA A 327 -8.94 20.82 9.92
N ALA A 328 -8.05 20.12 9.20
CA ALA A 328 -6.94 19.40 9.79
C ALA A 328 -6.00 20.33 10.58
N LEU A 329 -5.68 21.51 10.04
CA LEU A 329 -4.81 22.49 10.69
C LEU A 329 -5.49 23.16 11.90
N VAL A 330 -6.76 23.51 11.80
CA VAL A 330 -7.53 24.14 12.89
C VAL A 330 -7.75 23.16 14.03
N LEU A 331 -8.10 21.90 13.69
CA LEU A 331 -8.42 20.86 14.68
C LEU A 331 -7.18 20.18 15.26
N ARG A 332 -5.97 20.52 14.84
CA ARG A 332 -4.73 19.81 15.22
C ARG A 332 -4.52 19.64 16.74
N LYS A 333 -5.01 20.59 17.55
CA LYS A 333 -4.94 20.50 19.02
C LYS A 333 -6.12 19.76 19.65
N ARG A 334 -7.33 19.87 19.07
CA ARG A 334 -8.56 19.28 19.62
C ARG A 334 -8.80 17.84 19.12
N ALA A 335 -8.48 17.58 17.86
CA ALA A 335 -8.65 16.30 17.22
C ALA A 335 -7.39 15.90 16.41
N PRO A 336 -6.21 15.69 17.06
CA PRO A 336 -4.96 15.40 16.38
C PRO A 336 -5.03 14.13 15.52
N TRP A 337 -5.89 13.17 15.90
CA TRP A 337 -6.15 11.98 15.11
C TRP A 337 -6.71 12.30 13.72
N PHE A 338 -7.55 13.32 13.60
CA PHE A 338 -8.09 13.76 12.30
C PHE A 338 -6.97 14.34 11.41
N THR A 339 -6.10 15.17 11.99
CA THR A 339 -4.94 15.73 11.29
C THR A 339 -4.02 14.64 10.76
N VAL A 340 -3.70 13.64 11.60
CA VAL A 340 -2.87 12.50 11.19
C VAL A 340 -3.55 11.71 10.06
N SER A 341 -4.83 11.40 10.19
CA SER A 341 -5.57 10.63 9.19
C SER A 341 -5.65 11.37 7.85
N TRP A 342 -5.95 12.69 7.89
CA TRP A 342 -6.02 13.51 6.68
C TRP A 342 -4.70 13.54 5.92
N PHE A 343 -3.61 13.93 6.59
CA PHE A 343 -2.31 14.01 5.92
C PHE A 343 -1.73 12.65 5.58
N ALA A 344 -1.99 11.60 6.36
CA ALA A 344 -1.60 10.24 5.99
C ALA A 344 -2.27 9.80 4.68
N MET A 345 -3.57 10.08 4.51
CA MET A 345 -4.29 9.82 3.27
C MET A 345 -3.70 10.61 2.10
N VAL A 346 -3.46 11.91 2.26
CA VAL A 346 -2.84 12.76 1.22
C VAL A 346 -1.47 12.21 0.81
N PHE A 347 -0.61 11.85 1.77
CA PHE A 347 0.72 11.32 1.47
C PHE A 347 0.67 9.96 0.78
N LEU A 348 -0.18 9.04 1.26
CA LEU A 348 -0.28 7.70 0.68
C LEU A 348 -0.90 7.71 -0.72
N LEU A 349 -1.79 8.65 -1.03
CA LEU A 349 -2.36 8.81 -2.36
C LEU A 349 -1.40 9.51 -3.33
N ALA A 350 -0.45 10.32 -2.86
CA ALA A 350 0.41 11.13 -3.72
C ALA A 350 1.08 10.35 -4.88
N PRO A 351 1.66 9.16 -4.69
CA PRO A 351 2.29 8.41 -5.79
C PRO A 351 1.32 7.95 -6.88
N VAL A 352 0.03 7.77 -6.54
CA VAL A 352 -1.01 7.23 -7.44
C VAL A 352 -2.02 8.29 -7.86
N SER A 353 -1.86 9.52 -7.40
CA SER A 353 -2.79 10.62 -7.65
C SER A 353 -2.71 11.23 -9.06
N GLY A 354 -1.76 10.77 -9.90
CA GLY A 354 -1.53 11.38 -11.22
C GLY A 354 -0.49 12.51 -11.24
N ILE A 355 0.08 12.89 -10.10
CA ILE A 355 1.27 13.78 -10.05
C ILE A 355 2.42 13.13 -10.83
N VAL A 356 2.63 11.82 -10.60
CA VAL A 356 3.52 11.00 -11.42
C VAL A 356 2.69 10.38 -12.55
N PRO A 357 3.09 10.51 -13.83
CA PRO A 357 2.32 10.01 -14.96
C PRO A 357 2.41 8.47 -15.03
N LEU A 358 1.55 7.79 -14.30
CA LEU A 358 1.46 6.32 -14.28
C LEU A 358 0.35 5.78 -15.20
N GLY A 359 -0.45 6.66 -15.82
CA GLY A 359 -1.55 6.31 -16.70
C GLY A 359 -2.34 7.52 -17.18
N THR A 360 -3.33 7.27 -18.05
CA THR A 360 -4.22 8.27 -18.67
C THR A 360 -5.60 8.29 -18.03
N TYR A 361 -5.68 8.20 -16.70
CA TYR A 361 -6.94 8.19 -15.97
C TYR A 361 -6.96 9.21 -14.83
N LEU A 362 -8.16 9.70 -14.49
CA LEU A 362 -8.38 10.64 -13.38
C LEU A 362 -8.21 9.95 -12.03
N ALA A 363 -8.73 8.75 -11.88
CA ALA A 363 -8.70 7.96 -10.65
C ALA A 363 -8.99 6.49 -10.94
N ALA A 364 -8.74 5.62 -9.97
CA ALA A 364 -9.08 4.20 -10.01
C ALA A 364 -9.54 3.72 -8.63
N ASP A 365 -10.50 2.80 -8.58
CA ASP A 365 -11.07 2.30 -7.32
C ASP A 365 -10.06 1.53 -6.46
N ARG A 366 -8.98 1.02 -7.05
CA ARG A 366 -7.90 0.29 -6.35
C ARG A 366 -6.95 1.17 -5.53
N TYR A 367 -7.08 2.51 -5.55
CA TYR A 367 -6.18 3.43 -4.84
C TYR A 367 -6.83 4.13 -3.65
#